data_e4c4901d3347ad6193cce2edd29af09c
#
_entry.id   e4c4901d3347ad6193cce2edd29af09c
#
_cell.length_a   1.000
_cell.length_b   1.000
_cell.length_c   1.000
_cell.angle_alpha   90.00
_cell.angle_beta   90.00
_cell.angle_gamma   90.00
#
_symmetry.space_group_name_H-M   'P 1'
#
loop_
_entity.id
_entity.type
_entity.pdbx_description
1 polymer ?
#
loop_
_entity_poly.entity_id
_entity_poly.type
_entity_poly.pdbx_seq_one_letter_code
_entity_poly.pdbx_strand_id
1 'polypeptide(L)'
;PGEWRSAAHKCADLIYARLTGESPFFNSRIAYIAESGPKDRRVKRLAIMDSDGANHRFITNGQSIALTPRFSPDYSSLLYVSYIQNKVRIFVYTLDKRTQRLVTESTNPTFAPRWSPDGRHILFSMAIAGNTDIYRVPAMGGTPVRVTSAPGIDVGGSYSPDGTKIIFESDRSGTQQLYVMNADGSSQQRISHGGGRYATPEWSPR
;
A
#
# COMPACT_ATOMS: atom_id res chain seq x y z
N PRO A 1 27.34 -6.21 -13.02
CA PRO A 1 26.80 -4.97 -13.62
C PRO A 1 25.91 -4.16 -12.68
N GLY A 2 25.08 -4.80 -11.80
CA GLY A 2 24.15 -4.09 -10.91
C GLY A 2 24.81 -3.30 -9.77
N GLU A 3 25.94 -3.73 -9.26
CA GLU A 3 26.60 -3.08 -8.12
C GLU A 3 27.17 -1.70 -8.50
N TRP A 4 27.69 -1.53 -9.70
CA TRP A 4 28.23 -0.26 -10.17
C TRP A 4 27.17 0.83 -10.27
N ARG A 5 25.96 0.48 -10.76
CA ARG A 5 24.85 1.45 -10.82
C ARG A 5 24.41 1.88 -9.45
N SER A 6 24.22 0.94 -8.51
CA SER A 6 23.85 1.26 -7.13
C SER A 6 24.93 2.13 -6.45
N ALA A 7 26.21 1.86 -6.70
CA ALA A 7 27.30 2.70 -6.20
C ALA A 7 27.26 4.11 -6.80
N ALA A 8 27.06 4.22 -8.12
CA ALA A 8 26.93 5.52 -8.79
C ALA A 8 25.74 6.32 -8.28
N HIS A 9 24.56 5.69 -8.12
CA HIS A 9 23.37 6.36 -7.57
C HIS A 9 23.61 6.80 -6.12
N LYS A 10 24.25 6.00 -5.27
CA LYS A 10 24.62 6.40 -3.90
C LYS A 10 25.59 7.57 -3.88
N CYS A 11 26.57 7.62 -4.77
CA CYS A 11 27.45 8.76 -4.92
C CYS A 11 26.67 10.01 -5.36
N ALA A 12 25.77 9.89 -6.33
CA ALA A 12 24.92 10.97 -6.77
C ALA A 12 24.01 11.47 -5.63
N ASP A 13 23.44 10.56 -4.83
CA ASP A 13 22.65 10.88 -3.64
C ASP A 13 23.45 11.72 -2.62
N LEU A 14 24.69 11.29 -2.33
CA LEU A 14 25.55 12.02 -1.39
C LEU A 14 25.91 13.42 -1.91
N ILE A 15 26.25 13.55 -3.18
CA ILE A 15 26.58 14.82 -3.82
C ILE A 15 25.34 15.74 -3.80
N TYR A 16 24.20 15.23 -4.24
CA TYR A 16 22.94 15.98 -4.29
C TYR A 16 22.55 16.52 -2.91
N ALA A 17 22.50 15.65 -1.90
CA ALA A 17 22.18 16.04 -0.53
C ALA A 17 23.16 17.10 0.01
N ARG A 18 24.46 16.98 -0.30
CA ARG A 18 25.48 17.93 0.12
C ARG A 18 25.34 19.29 -0.52
N LEU A 19 24.96 19.34 -1.80
CA LEU A 19 24.85 20.58 -2.56
C LEU A 19 23.53 21.31 -2.34
N THR A 20 22.42 20.57 -2.19
CA THR A 20 21.07 21.15 -2.13
C THR A 20 20.48 21.17 -0.71
N GLY A 21 20.96 20.34 0.20
CA GLY A 21 20.35 20.13 1.50
C GLY A 21 19.03 19.31 1.44
N GLU A 22 18.64 18.82 0.26
CA GLU A 22 17.40 18.07 0.06
C GLU A 22 17.63 16.57 0.19
N SER A 23 16.53 15.84 0.43
CA SER A 23 16.56 14.38 0.48
C SER A 23 16.84 13.79 -0.91
N PRO A 24 17.86 12.91 -1.04
CA PRO A 24 18.24 12.32 -2.32
C PRO A 24 17.25 11.23 -2.76
N PHE A 25 17.22 10.92 -4.06
CA PHE A 25 16.27 9.98 -4.66
C PHE A 25 16.85 9.10 -5.79
N PHE A 26 18.12 9.29 -6.20
CA PHE A 26 18.70 8.57 -7.35
C PHE A 26 18.81 7.07 -7.11
N ASN A 27 19.09 6.65 -5.86
CA ASN A 27 19.14 5.22 -5.49
C ASN A 27 17.77 4.69 -5.06
N SER A 28 16.69 5.22 -5.63
CA SER A 28 15.33 4.76 -5.38
C SER A 28 14.84 3.77 -6.43
N ARG A 29 13.74 3.09 -6.15
CA ARG A 29 13.10 2.12 -7.03
C ARG A 29 11.63 2.43 -7.20
N ILE A 30 11.09 2.07 -8.36
CA ILE A 30 9.69 2.22 -8.72
C ILE A 30 9.06 0.83 -8.79
N ALA A 31 7.98 0.60 -8.05
CA ALA A 31 7.14 -0.59 -8.17
C ALA A 31 5.84 -0.21 -8.88
N TYR A 32 5.43 -0.99 -9.87
CA TYR A 32 4.27 -0.69 -10.69
C TYR A 32 3.61 -1.95 -11.25
N ILE A 33 2.42 -1.79 -11.82
CA ILE A 33 1.72 -2.85 -12.53
C ILE A 33 1.95 -2.67 -14.03
N ALA A 34 2.64 -3.60 -14.62
CA ALA A 34 2.82 -3.68 -16.07
C ALA A 34 1.64 -4.44 -16.68
N GLU A 35 0.96 -3.82 -17.63
CA GLU A 35 -0.12 -4.44 -18.39
C GLU A 35 0.33 -4.78 -19.81
N SER A 36 -0.05 -5.95 -20.29
CA SER A 36 0.24 -6.42 -21.65
C SER A 36 -0.91 -7.27 -22.20
N GLY A 37 -0.87 -7.54 -23.51
CA GLY A 37 -1.90 -8.31 -24.20
C GLY A 37 -3.10 -7.50 -24.70
N PRO A 38 -4.02 -8.12 -25.49
CA PRO A 38 -5.17 -7.47 -26.04
C PRO A 38 -6.16 -7.02 -24.94
N LYS A 39 -7.06 -6.09 -25.28
CA LYS A 39 -7.95 -5.43 -24.32
C LYS A 39 -8.85 -6.41 -23.54
N ASP A 40 -9.25 -7.49 -24.15
CA ASP A 40 -10.11 -8.56 -23.62
C ASP A 40 -9.35 -9.61 -22.80
N ARG A 41 -8.00 -9.64 -22.89
CA ARG A 41 -7.13 -10.61 -22.20
C ARG A 41 -5.87 -9.94 -21.64
N ARG A 42 -6.05 -8.88 -20.85
CA ARG A 42 -4.95 -8.17 -20.20
C ARG A 42 -4.26 -9.03 -19.16
N VAL A 43 -2.93 -9.11 -19.28
CA VAL A 43 -2.06 -9.70 -18.26
C VAL A 43 -1.48 -8.57 -17.42
N LYS A 44 -1.70 -8.62 -16.12
CA LYS A 44 -1.20 -7.63 -15.15
C LYS A 44 -0.11 -8.27 -14.31
N ARG A 45 1.09 -7.70 -14.34
CA ARG A 45 2.25 -8.19 -13.59
C ARG A 45 2.78 -7.10 -12.68
N LEU A 46 3.08 -7.46 -11.44
CA LEU A 46 3.88 -6.61 -10.57
C LEU A 46 5.31 -6.56 -11.12
N ALA A 47 5.83 -5.37 -11.28
CA ALA A 47 7.17 -5.11 -11.78
C ALA A 47 7.89 -4.08 -10.90
N ILE A 48 9.22 -4.08 -10.98
CA ILE A 48 10.09 -3.11 -10.31
C ILE A 48 11.20 -2.68 -11.27
N MET A 49 11.64 -1.43 -11.14
CA MET A 49 12.79 -0.87 -11.84
C MET A 49 13.48 0.17 -10.96
N ASP A 50 14.70 0.57 -11.31
CA ASP A 50 15.36 1.71 -10.72
C ASP A 50 14.68 3.02 -11.14
N SER A 51 14.92 4.11 -10.43
CA SER A 51 14.30 5.43 -10.71
C SER A 51 14.58 5.95 -12.12
N ASP A 52 15.67 5.51 -12.74
CA ASP A 52 16.07 5.86 -14.12
C ASP A 52 15.57 4.88 -15.18
N GLY A 53 14.69 3.92 -14.80
CA GLY A 53 14.12 2.92 -15.71
C GLY A 53 14.98 1.68 -15.93
N ALA A 54 16.20 1.62 -15.41
CA ALA A 54 17.05 0.45 -15.53
C ALA A 54 16.62 -0.69 -14.60
N ASN A 55 17.25 -1.87 -14.78
CA ASN A 55 17.03 -3.07 -13.96
C ASN A 55 15.55 -3.50 -13.85
N HIS A 56 14.78 -3.22 -14.90
CA HIS A 56 13.39 -3.67 -14.99
C HIS A 56 13.30 -5.19 -14.82
N ARG A 57 12.41 -5.63 -13.95
CA ARG A 57 12.07 -7.05 -13.81
C ARG A 57 10.65 -7.26 -13.32
N PHE A 58 10.03 -8.34 -13.77
CA PHE A 58 8.76 -8.79 -13.24
C PHE A 58 8.95 -9.50 -11.90
N ILE A 59 8.08 -9.20 -10.95
CA ILE A 59 7.99 -9.87 -9.65
C ILE A 59 7.00 -11.04 -9.76
N THR A 60 5.88 -10.85 -10.49
CA THR A 60 4.87 -11.89 -10.71
C THR A 60 4.87 -12.33 -12.16
N ASN A 61 4.41 -13.57 -12.42
CA ASN A 61 4.39 -14.18 -13.76
C ASN A 61 3.15 -13.81 -14.59
N GLY A 62 2.15 -13.14 -14.00
CA GLY A 62 0.92 -12.76 -14.69
C GLY A 62 -0.17 -13.83 -14.74
N GLN A 63 -0.01 -14.95 -14.05
CA GLN A 63 -1.07 -15.98 -13.92
C GLN A 63 -2.22 -15.53 -13.02
N SER A 64 -2.01 -14.50 -12.24
CA SER A 64 -3.00 -13.85 -11.39
C SER A 64 -2.91 -12.33 -11.50
N ILE A 65 -4.01 -11.64 -11.27
CA ILE A 65 -4.04 -10.18 -11.27
C ILE A 65 -3.31 -9.70 -10.02
N ALA A 66 -2.25 -8.90 -10.19
CA ALA A 66 -1.58 -8.19 -9.11
C ALA A 66 -1.95 -6.70 -9.16
N LEU A 67 -2.21 -6.07 -8.01
CA LEU A 67 -2.64 -4.68 -7.89
C LEU A 67 -2.00 -3.98 -6.69
N THR A 68 -1.98 -2.65 -6.74
CA THR A 68 -1.68 -1.74 -5.62
C THR A 68 -0.39 -2.06 -4.86
N PRO A 69 0.79 -2.08 -5.54
CA PRO A 69 2.05 -2.29 -4.86
C PRO A 69 2.37 -1.15 -3.88
N ARG A 70 2.95 -1.50 -2.72
CA ARG A 70 3.45 -0.56 -1.72
C ARG A 70 4.77 -1.06 -1.14
N PHE A 71 5.78 -0.22 -1.12
CA PHE A 71 7.01 -0.54 -0.41
C PHE A 71 6.77 -0.61 1.09
N SER A 72 7.48 -1.51 1.77
CA SER A 72 7.62 -1.49 3.22
C SER A 72 8.38 -0.22 3.67
N PRO A 73 8.22 0.22 4.93
CA PRO A 73 8.90 1.42 5.42
C PRO A 73 10.44 1.37 5.32
N ASP A 74 11.02 0.18 5.37
CA ASP A 74 12.46 -0.09 5.21
C ASP A 74 12.87 -0.34 3.75
N TYR A 75 11.93 -0.28 2.81
CA TYR A 75 12.11 -0.53 1.38
C TYR A 75 12.63 -1.93 1.02
N SER A 76 12.65 -2.88 1.95
CA SER A 76 13.12 -4.26 1.74
C SER A 76 12.08 -5.15 1.07
N SER A 77 10.82 -4.78 1.13
CA SER A 77 9.70 -5.62 0.70
C SER A 77 8.62 -4.83 -0.05
N LEU A 78 7.78 -5.55 -0.81
CA LEU A 78 6.60 -5.03 -1.49
C LEU A 78 5.35 -5.73 -0.96
N LEU A 79 4.38 -4.94 -0.54
CA LEU A 79 3.02 -5.35 -0.24
C LEU A 79 2.19 -5.23 -1.53
N TYR A 80 1.35 -6.22 -1.84
CA TYR A 80 0.44 -6.16 -2.98
C TYR A 80 -0.78 -7.06 -2.80
N VAL A 81 -1.83 -6.76 -3.56
CA VAL A 81 -3.05 -7.58 -3.63
C VAL A 81 -2.98 -8.46 -4.87
N SER A 82 -3.44 -9.70 -4.74
CA SER A 82 -3.60 -10.62 -5.87
C SER A 82 -4.96 -11.30 -5.85
N TYR A 83 -5.55 -11.46 -7.04
CA TYR A 83 -6.79 -12.20 -7.24
C TYR A 83 -6.46 -13.58 -7.83
N ILE A 84 -6.71 -14.63 -7.05
CA ILE A 84 -6.40 -16.01 -7.42
C ILE A 84 -7.60 -16.88 -7.06
N GLN A 85 -8.21 -17.58 -8.07
CA GLN A 85 -9.30 -18.53 -7.83
C GLN A 85 -10.47 -17.95 -7.02
N ASN A 86 -10.97 -16.79 -7.41
CA ASN A 86 -12.04 -16.06 -6.72
C ASN A 86 -11.74 -15.66 -5.26
N LYS A 87 -10.48 -15.71 -4.85
CA LYS A 87 -10.01 -15.20 -3.56
C LYS A 87 -9.12 -13.99 -3.75
N VAL A 88 -9.25 -13.06 -2.84
CA VAL A 88 -8.35 -11.92 -2.72
C VAL A 88 -7.28 -12.27 -1.69
N ARG A 89 -6.03 -12.11 -2.08
CA ARG A 89 -4.86 -12.40 -1.25
C ARG A 89 -4.00 -11.16 -1.12
N ILE A 90 -3.54 -10.89 0.09
CA ILE A 90 -2.53 -9.89 0.37
C ILE A 90 -1.20 -10.61 0.58
N PHE A 91 -0.19 -10.21 -0.20
CA PHE A 91 1.15 -10.77 -0.15
C PHE A 91 2.18 -9.73 0.23
N VAL A 92 3.22 -10.18 0.93
CA VAL A 92 4.50 -9.48 1.08
C VAL A 92 5.55 -10.23 0.28
N TYR A 93 6.21 -9.52 -0.63
CA TYR A 93 7.34 -10.02 -1.42
C TYR A 93 8.63 -9.39 -0.91
N THR A 94 9.57 -10.21 -0.43
CA THR A 94 10.89 -9.78 0.05
C THR A 94 11.85 -9.68 -1.14
N LEU A 95 12.42 -8.50 -1.37
CA LEU A 95 13.12 -8.15 -2.61
C LEU A 95 14.47 -8.84 -2.78
N ASP A 96 15.27 -8.97 -1.73
CA ASP A 96 16.58 -9.62 -1.72
C ASP A 96 16.45 -11.14 -1.83
N LYS A 97 15.58 -11.74 -1.04
CA LYS A 97 15.32 -13.19 -1.00
C LYS A 97 14.48 -13.68 -2.17
N ARG A 98 13.81 -12.79 -2.90
CA ARG A 98 12.87 -13.11 -4.00
C ARG A 98 11.79 -14.11 -3.59
N THR A 99 11.33 -14.01 -2.35
CA THR A 99 10.28 -14.88 -1.79
C THR A 99 9.02 -14.08 -1.52
N GLN A 100 7.87 -14.72 -1.69
CA GLN A 100 6.61 -14.14 -1.29
C GLN A 100 6.00 -14.89 -0.11
N ARG A 101 5.30 -14.18 0.73
CA ARG A 101 4.57 -14.71 1.87
C ARG A 101 3.12 -14.21 1.83
N LEU A 102 2.19 -15.13 2.06
CA LEU A 102 0.79 -14.80 2.25
C LEU A 102 0.61 -14.10 3.61
N VAL A 103 -0.04 -12.95 3.62
CA VAL A 103 -0.42 -12.23 4.85
C VAL A 103 -1.82 -12.63 5.28
N THR A 104 -2.78 -12.55 4.34
CA THR A 104 -4.17 -12.95 4.56
C THR A 104 -4.85 -13.27 3.23
N GLU A 105 -5.92 -14.06 3.28
CA GLU A 105 -6.80 -14.29 2.13
C GLU A 105 -8.27 -14.13 2.55
N SER A 106 -9.11 -13.76 1.60
CA SER A 106 -10.55 -13.60 1.80
C SER A 106 -11.31 -13.93 0.51
N THR A 107 -12.52 -14.44 0.65
CA THR A 107 -13.51 -14.51 -0.43
C THR A 107 -14.25 -13.18 -0.61
N ASN A 108 -14.15 -12.29 0.37
CA ASN A 108 -14.74 -10.96 0.31
C ASN A 108 -13.83 -9.98 -0.44
N PRO A 109 -14.38 -9.00 -1.16
CA PRO A 109 -13.61 -7.94 -1.78
C PRO A 109 -12.69 -7.25 -0.77
N THR A 110 -11.39 -7.25 -1.04
CA THR A 110 -10.34 -6.71 -0.15
C THR A 110 -9.40 -5.86 -0.98
N PHE A 111 -9.10 -4.65 -0.52
CA PHE A 111 -8.36 -3.65 -1.30
C PHE A 111 -7.66 -2.61 -0.43
N ALA A 112 -6.90 -1.71 -1.07
CA ALA A 112 -6.18 -0.59 -0.48
C ALA A 112 -5.25 -0.96 0.70
N PRO A 113 -4.37 -1.97 0.58
CA PRO A 113 -3.47 -2.32 1.66
C PRO A 113 -2.43 -1.22 1.90
N ARG A 114 -2.11 -0.97 3.18
CA ARG A 114 -1.11 0.01 3.65
C ARG A 114 -0.30 -0.56 4.80
N TRP A 115 0.99 -0.26 4.81
CA TRP A 115 1.87 -0.57 5.94
C TRP A 115 1.64 0.38 7.10
N SER A 116 1.82 -0.10 8.33
CA SER A 116 2.14 0.77 9.46
C SER A 116 3.58 1.30 9.33
N PRO A 117 3.89 2.49 9.89
CA PRO A 117 5.24 3.07 9.79
C PRO A 117 6.35 2.20 10.38
N ASP A 118 6.04 1.38 11.38
CA ASP A 118 6.95 0.42 12.01
C ASP A 118 7.10 -0.90 11.23
N GLY A 119 6.34 -1.09 10.14
CA GLY A 119 6.32 -2.30 9.32
C GLY A 119 5.70 -3.53 9.97
N ARG A 120 5.11 -3.41 11.16
CA ARG A 120 4.58 -4.55 11.92
C ARG A 120 3.15 -4.93 11.55
N HIS A 121 2.38 -3.99 11.00
CA HIS A 121 0.98 -4.18 10.66
C HIS A 121 0.67 -3.76 9.24
N ILE A 122 -0.43 -4.30 8.73
CA ILE A 122 -1.01 -3.93 7.44
C ILE A 122 -2.47 -3.58 7.69
N LEU A 123 -2.88 -2.37 7.26
CA LEU A 123 -4.27 -1.97 7.11
C LEU A 123 -4.77 -2.36 5.74
N PHE A 124 -6.05 -2.66 5.62
CA PHE A 124 -6.75 -2.86 4.35
C PHE A 124 -8.24 -2.67 4.54
N SER A 125 -8.95 -2.44 3.43
CA SER A 125 -10.41 -2.37 3.43
C SER A 125 -10.99 -3.71 2.98
N MET A 126 -12.06 -4.17 3.64
CA MET A 126 -12.75 -5.41 3.27
C MET A 126 -14.27 -5.21 3.33
N ALA A 127 -14.95 -5.61 2.26
CA ALA A 127 -16.41 -5.52 2.14
C ALA A 127 -17.05 -6.84 2.58
N ILE A 128 -17.93 -6.79 3.59
CA ILE A 128 -18.69 -7.95 4.09
C ILE A 128 -20.17 -7.57 4.16
N ALA A 129 -21.02 -8.36 3.54
CA ALA A 129 -22.48 -8.22 3.60
C ALA A 129 -22.99 -6.78 3.28
N GLY A 130 -22.35 -6.13 2.29
CA GLY A 130 -22.75 -4.79 1.84
C GLY A 130 -22.16 -3.63 2.64
N ASN A 131 -21.45 -3.90 3.73
CA ASN A 131 -20.67 -2.89 4.47
C ASN A 131 -19.18 -3.06 4.19
N THR A 132 -18.43 -1.95 4.17
CA THR A 132 -16.98 -1.98 4.01
C THR A 132 -16.31 -1.33 5.20
N ASP A 133 -15.36 -2.04 5.79
CA ASP A 133 -14.64 -1.59 6.97
C ASP A 133 -13.13 -1.69 6.79
N ILE A 134 -12.42 -0.99 7.67
CA ILE A 134 -10.97 -1.07 7.78
C ILE A 134 -10.61 -2.21 8.73
N TYR A 135 -9.69 -3.04 8.27
CA TYR A 135 -9.13 -4.16 9.01
C TYR A 135 -7.63 -3.97 9.19
N ARG A 136 -7.11 -4.56 10.25
CA ARG A 136 -5.67 -4.63 10.55
C ARG A 136 -5.26 -6.08 10.72
N VAL A 137 -4.08 -6.43 10.19
CA VAL A 137 -3.46 -7.75 10.36
C VAL A 137 -1.97 -7.57 10.67
N PRO A 138 -1.34 -8.45 11.49
CA PRO A 138 0.12 -8.46 11.61
C PRO A 138 0.79 -8.65 10.24
N ALA A 139 1.84 -7.91 9.96
CA ALA A 139 2.56 -8.02 8.69
C ALA A 139 3.13 -9.44 8.45
N MET A 140 3.38 -10.19 9.51
CA MET A 140 3.81 -11.59 9.43
C MET A 140 2.68 -12.58 9.08
N GLY A 141 1.44 -12.10 9.00
CA GLY A 141 0.24 -12.90 8.79
C GLY A 141 -0.52 -13.17 10.08
N GLY A 142 -1.74 -13.66 9.95
CA GLY A 142 -2.62 -13.97 11.07
C GLY A 142 -4.08 -13.62 10.78
N THR A 143 -4.90 -13.62 11.82
CA THR A 143 -6.32 -13.29 11.73
C THR A 143 -6.51 -11.78 11.67
N PRO A 144 -7.17 -11.22 10.63
CA PRO A 144 -7.50 -9.81 10.59
C PRO A 144 -8.44 -9.39 11.72
N VAL A 145 -8.16 -8.22 12.29
CA VAL A 145 -8.99 -7.57 13.30
C VAL A 145 -9.70 -6.38 12.67
N ARG A 146 -11.02 -6.30 12.82
CA ARG A 146 -11.83 -5.16 12.36
C ARG A 146 -11.51 -3.93 13.20
N VAL A 147 -11.20 -2.80 12.55
CA VAL A 147 -10.83 -1.53 13.21
C VAL A 147 -11.99 -0.53 13.20
N THR A 148 -12.77 -0.48 12.12
CA THR A 148 -14.01 0.32 12.05
C THR A 148 -15.22 -0.60 12.01
N SER A 149 -16.37 -0.12 12.52
CA SER A 149 -17.61 -0.91 12.61
C SER A 149 -18.87 -0.08 12.43
N ALA A 150 -18.75 1.20 12.09
CA ALA A 150 -19.92 2.05 11.84
C ALA A 150 -20.65 1.61 10.57
N PRO A 151 -21.98 1.81 10.49
CA PRO A 151 -22.69 1.65 9.23
C PRO A 151 -22.11 2.59 8.16
N GLY A 152 -21.91 2.08 6.94
CA GLY A 152 -21.37 2.84 5.83
C GLY A 152 -20.06 2.23 5.27
N ILE A 153 -19.48 2.93 4.32
CA ILE A 153 -18.30 2.50 3.58
C ILE A 153 -17.07 3.21 4.16
N ASP A 154 -16.30 2.49 4.97
CA ASP A 154 -15.03 2.95 5.53
C ASP A 154 -13.86 2.37 4.72
N VAL A 155 -13.10 3.22 4.03
CA VAL A 155 -12.05 2.78 3.10
C VAL A 155 -10.79 3.63 3.17
N GLY A 156 -9.72 3.11 2.57
CA GLY A 156 -8.51 3.89 2.32
C GLY A 156 -7.72 4.27 3.56
N GLY A 157 -7.77 3.46 4.62
CA GLY A 157 -7.06 3.73 5.87
C GLY A 157 -5.55 3.86 5.66
N SER A 158 -4.96 4.95 6.20
CA SER A 158 -3.51 5.22 6.18
C SER A 158 -3.05 5.70 7.56
N TYR A 159 -1.94 5.14 8.05
CA TYR A 159 -1.34 5.57 9.30
C TYR A 159 -0.67 6.93 9.18
N SER A 160 -0.72 7.73 10.25
CA SER A 160 0.16 8.88 10.42
C SER A 160 1.64 8.44 10.49
N PRO A 161 2.61 9.33 10.17
CA PRO A 161 4.03 8.98 10.18
C PRO A 161 4.54 8.44 11.52
N ASP A 162 3.95 8.89 12.64
CA ASP A 162 4.26 8.42 13.99
C ASP A 162 3.52 7.13 14.40
N GLY A 163 2.61 6.65 13.53
CA GLY A 163 1.81 5.44 13.76
C GLY A 163 0.71 5.58 14.80
N THR A 164 0.44 6.77 15.36
CA THR A 164 -0.54 6.96 16.44
C THR A 164 -1.97 7.15 15.94
N LYS A 165 -2.14 7.59 14.69
CA LYS A 165 -3.44 7.89 14.07
C LYS A 165 -3.62 7.13 12.77
N ILE A 166 -4.89 7.00 12.37
CA ILE A 166 -5.30 6.51 11.05
C ILE A 166 -6.26 7.54 10.45
N ILE A 167 -5.97 7.98 9.22
CA ILE A 167 -6.91 8.74 8.39
C ILE A 167 -7.62 7.78 7.45
N PHE A 168 -8.91 8.00 7.20
CA PHE A 168 -9.71 7.16 6.31
C PHE A 168 -10.89 7.94 5.72
N GLU A 169 -11.52 7.35 4.73
CA GLU A 169 -12.75 7.84 4.12
C GLU A 169 -13.96 7.13 4.69
N SER A 170 -15.06 7.85 4.90
CA SER A 170 -16.33 7.27 5.34
C SER A 170 -17.52 8.03 4.76
N ASP A 171 -18.57 7.32 4.36
CA ASP A 171 -19.84 7.90 3.96
C ASP A 171 -20.92 7.88 5.06
N ARG A 172 -20.54 7.49 6.28
CA ARG A 172 -21.45 7.40 7.45
C ARG A 172 -22.21 8.68 7.77
N SER A 173 -21.74 9.83 7.31
CA SER A 173 -22.41 11.13 7.47
C SER A 173 -23.24 11.56 6.23
N GLY A 174 -23.59 10.61 5.35
CA GLY A 174 -24.42 10.80 4.16
C GLY A 174 -23.63 10.97 2.87
N THR A 175 -22.46 11.59 2.91
CA THR A 175 -21.52 11.71 1.78
C THR A 175 -20.13 11.35 2.23
N GLN A 176 -19.28 10.95 1.27
CA GLN A 176 -17.89 10.56 1.54
C GLN A 176 -17.09 11.72 2.14
N GLN A 177 -16.56 11.52 3.33
CA GLN A 177 -15.85 12.51 4.14
C GLN A 177 -14.56 11.88 4.71
N LEU A 178 -13.64 12.74 5.15
CA LEU A 178 -12.40 12.30 5.80
C LEU A 178 -12.59 12.25 7.32
N TYR A 179 -12.14 11.13 7.89
CA TYR A 179 -12.14 10.86 9.31
C TYR A 179 -10.74 10.54 9.81
N VAL A 180 -10.47 10.88 11.05
CA VAL A 180 -9.26 10.47 11.77
C VAL A 180 -9.66 9.70 13.02
N MET A 181 -8.91 8.69 13.37
CA MET A 181 -9.06 7.90 14.58
C MET A 181 -7.70 7.58 15.21
N ASN A 182 -7.70 7.11 16.45
CA ASN A 182 -6.52 6.49 17.04
C ASN A 182 -6.16 5.20 16.29
N ALA A 183 -4.90 4.78 16.37
CA ALA A 183 -4.43 3.55 15.70
C ALA A 183 -5.13 2.26 16.18
N ASP A 184 -5.75 2.30 17.37
CA ASP A 184 -6.56 1.21 17.90
C ASP A 184 -8.02 1.19 17.40
N GLY A 185 -8.44 2.21 16.63
CA GLY A 185 -9.80 2.40 16.10
C GLY A 185 -10.71 3.28 16.96
N SER A 186 -10.24 3.74 18.11
CA SER A 186 -10.99 4.63 19.00
C SER A 186 -11.00 6.10 18.53
N SER A 187 -11.85 6.93 19.14
CA SER A 187 -11.88 8.41 18.93
C SER A 187 -12.02 8.80 17.45
N GLN A 188 -12.95 8.18 16.74
CA GLN A 188 -13.20 8.48 15.32
C GLN A 188 -13.88 9.85 15.19
N GLN A 189 -13.25 10.76 14.45
CA GLN A 189 -13.72 12.13 14.24
C GLN A 189 -13.70 12.50 12.77
N ARG A 190 -14.76 13.14 12.28
CA ARG A 190 -14.78 13.77 10.97
C ARG A 190 -13.90 15.03 10.99
N ILE A 191 -13.02 15.17 9.98
CA ILE A 191 -12.11 16.32 9.84
C ILE A 191 -12.37 17.15 8.59
N SER A 192 -13.11 16.63 7.60
CA SER A 192 -13.53 17.40 6.44
C SER A 192 -14.89 18.04 6.69
N HIS A 193 -15.05 19.30 6.28
CA HIS A 193 -16.26 20.09 6.46
C HIS A 193 -16.69 20.68 5.11
N GLY A 194 -18.00 20.70 4.85
CA GLY A 194 -18.57 21.21 3.60
C GLY A 194 -19.49 20.23 2.90
N GLY A 195 -20.10 20.62 1.78
CA GLY A 195 -21.10 19.86 1.05
C GLY A 195 -20.53 18.96 -0.06
N GLY A 196 -19.20 18.86 -0.20
CA GLY A 196 -18.54 18.07 -1.24
C GLY A 196 -18.26 16.62 -0.81
N ARG A 197 -17.68 15.86 -1.74
CA ARG A 197 -17.07 14.55 -1.45
C ARG A 197 -15.57 14.72 -1.28
N TYR A 198 -15.01 14.06 -0.29
CA TYR A 198 -13.58 14.09 0.05
C TYR A 198 -13.05 12.67 0.09
N ALA A 199 -11.98 12.40 -0.67
CA ALA A 199 -11.47 11.06 -0.89
C ALA A 199 -9.93 11.05 -1.00
N THR A 200 -9.35 9.84 -0.94
CA THR A 200 -7.92 9.55 -1.13
C THR A 200 -6.99 10.37 -0.22
N PRO A 201 -7.21 10.38 1.10
CA PRO A 201 -6.34 11.12 2.00
C PRO A 201 -4.96 10.46 2.09
N GLU A 202 -3.94 11.28 2.23
CA GLU A 202 -2.57 10.85 2.49
C GLU A 202 -1.95 11.75 3.56
N TRP A 203 -1.18 11.18 4.46
CA TRP A 203 -0.40 11.96 5.42
C TRP A 203 0.86 12.51 4.76
N SER A 204 1.19 13.75 5.04
CA SER A 204 2.54 14.25 4.76
C SER A 204 3.56 13.44 5.58
N PRO A 205 4.75 13.15 5.05
CA PRO A 205 5.82 12.52 5.81
C PRO A 205 6.29 13.35 7.03
N ARG A 206 5.88 14.61 7.09
CA ARG A 206 6.14 15.57 8.15
C ARG A 206 4.90 16.36 8.50
#